data_62f5c037a105b5d8fb9c2c43fc775366
#
_entry.id   62f5c037a105b5d8fb9c2c43fc775366
#
_cell.length_a   1.000
_cell.length_b   1.000
_cell.length_c   1.000
_cell.angle_alpha   90.00
_cell.angle_beta   90.00
_cell.angle_gamma   90.00
#
_symmetry.space_group_name_H-M   'P 1'
#
loop_
_entity.id
_entity.type
_entity.pdbx_description
1 polymer ?
#
loop_
_entity_poly.entity_id
_entity_poly.type
_entity_poly.pdbx_seq_one_letter_code
_entity_poly.pdbx_strand_id
1 'polypeptide(L)'
;PSRLVGSEMCIRDSDISSVIFDDELSPTQQGNLERILRCKIIDRTGLILDIFAQRAQTSYAKNQVELAQYQYLMPRLKGLWTHLERQKGGIGMRGPGETEIETDRRIVRDKISLLKNKLKNIDKQMSVQRGNRGSLVRVSLVGYTNVGKSTLMNLISKSDVFAEDKLFATLDTTVRKIVIENLPFLMTDTVGFIRKLPTQLIAVSYTHLTLPTMRTV
;
A
#
# COMPACT_ATOMS: atom_id res chain seq x y z
N PRO A 1 27.88 13.27 4.92
CA PRO A 1 28.00 12.39 6.10
C PRO A 1 27.82 13.16 7.42
N SER A 2 28.13 14.47 7.46
CA SER A 2 28.16 15.28 8.69
C SER A 2 26.78 15.72 9.24
N ARG A 3 25.70 15.59 8.47
CA ARG A 3 24.34 15.98 8.94
C ARG A 3 23.65 14.93 9.82
N LEU A 4 24.06 13.68 9.76
CA LEU A 4 23.47 12.60 10.57
C LEU A 4 24.01 12.55 12.01
N VAL A 5 25.22 13.00 12.26
CA VAL A 5 25.88 12.93 13.57
C VAL A 5 25.13 13.73 14.64
N GLY A 6 24.68 14.95 14.31
CA GLY A 6 23.90 15.76 15.25
C GLY A 6 22.50 15.18 15.55
N SER A 7 21.86 14.59 14.53
CA SER A 7 20.57 13.94 14.67
C SER A 7 20.64 12.65 15.49
N GLU A 8 21.72 11.88 15.35
CA GLU A 8 21.97 10.64 16.11
C GLU A 8 22.09 10.91 17.60
N MET A 9 22.82 11.98 17.97
CA MET A 9 23.01 12.39 19.36
C MET A 9 21.67 12.83 19.99
N CYS A 10 20.89 13.66 19.29
CA CYS A 10 19.57 14.07 19.75
C CYS A 10 18.58 12.89 19.89
N ILE A 11 18.64 11.89 19.00
CA ILE A 11 17.77 10.72 19.05
C ILE A 11 18.13 9.84 20.26
N ARG A 12 19.42 9.67 20.58
CA ARG A 12 19.86 8.86 21.73
C ARG A 12 19.58 9.51 23.08
N ASP A 13 19.66 10.83 23.13
CA ASP A 13 19.44 11.59 24.37
C ASP A 13 17.95 11.83 24.66
N SER A 14 17.09 11.56 23.67
CA SER A 14 15.64 11.63 23.78
C SER A 14 15.05 10.23 23.82
N ASP A 15 14.02 10.00 24.60
CA ASP A 15 13.30 8.71 24.69
C ASP A 15 12.41 8.52 23.46
N ILE A 16 13.05 8.43 22.27
CA ILE A 16 12.38 8.29 20.97
C ILE A 16 12.21 6.81 20.66
N SER A 17 10.98 6.36 20.54
CA SER A 17 10.64 4.98 20.20
C SER A 17 10.75 4.66 18.70
N SER A 18 10.57 5.65 17.83
CA SER A 18 10.54 5.46 16.38
C SER A 18 11.05 6.66 15.60
N VAL A 19 11.73 6.41 14.48
CA VAL A 19 12.19 7.45 13.54
C VAL A 19 11.60 7.19 12.17
N ILE A 20 11.04 8.23 11.55
CA ILE A 20 10.42 8.17 10.22
C ILE A 20 11.34 8.86 9.21
N PHE A 21 11.64 8.15 8.12
CA PHE A 21 12.39 8.67 6.98
C PHE A 21 11.45 9.01 5.83
N ASP A 22 11.60 10.19 5.24
CA ASP A 22 10.79 10.64 4.09
C ASP A 22 11.28 10.06 2.74
N ASP A 23 12.21 9.13 2.76
CA ASP A 23 12.69 8.38 1.60
C ASP A 23 12.46 6.88 1.79
N GLU A 24 12.46 6.15 0.67
CA GLU A 24 12.46 4.69 0.68
C GLU A 24 13.83 4.16 1.08
N LEU A 25 13.88 3.28 2.07
CA LEU A 25 15.09 2.66 2.55
C LEU A 25 15.22 1.23 1.99
N SER A 26 16.42 0.86 1.58
CA SER A 26 16.72 -0.54 1.33
C SER A 26 16.67 -1.34 2.63
N PRO A 27 16.40 -2.66 2.58
CA PRO A 27 16.40 -3.52 3.78
C PRO A 27 17.72 -3.43 4.58
N THR A 28 18.85 -3.31 3.87
CA THR A 28 20.18 -3.18 4.49
C THR A 28 20.35 -1.83 5.18
N GLN A 29 19.91 -0.74 4.55
CA GLN A 29 19.96 0.60 5.15
C GLN A 29 19.09 0.66 6.41
N GLN A 30 17.85 0.15 6.33
CA GLN A 30 16.95 0.10 7.47
C GLN A 30 17.58 -0.66 8.64
N GLY A 31 18.11 -1.87 8.43
CA GLY A 31 18.75 -2.67 9.48
C GLY A 31 20.03 -2.02 10.06
N ASN A 32 20.79 -1.28 9.24
CA ASN A 32 21.95 -0.53 9.74
C ASN A 32 21.53 0.63 10.63
N LEU A 33 20.49 1.38 10.22
CA LEU A 33 19.94 2.50 11.00
C LEU A 33 19.34 2.02 12.32
N GLU A 34 18.56 0.94 12.33
CA GLU A 34 18.01 0.34 13.55
C GLU A 34 19.10 -0.06 14.55
N ARG A 35 20.22 -0.60 14.04
CA ARG A 35 21.37 -0.98 14.88
C ARG A 35 22.09 0.23 15.49
N ILE A 36 22.22 1.31 14.70
CA ILE A 36 22.91 2.54 15.14
C ILE A 36 22.03 3.32 16.12
N LEU A 37 20.77 3.55 15.74
CA LEU A 37 19.85 4.43 16.48
C LEU A 37 19.14 3.70 17.63
N ARG A 38 19.12 2.36 17.63
CA ARG A 38 18.47 1.51 18.64
C ARG A 38 16.98 1.81 18.81
N CYS A 39 16.33 2.29 17.78
CA CYS A 39 14.90 2.58 17.73
C CYS A 39 14.29 1.99 16.45
N LYS A 40 12.94 1.93 16.40
CA LYS A 40 12.22 1.45 15.21
C LYS A 40 12.40 2.45 14.06
N ILE A 41 12.79 1.96 12.90
CA ILE A 41 12.91 2.77 11.69
C ILE A 41 11.72 2.47 10.76
N ILE A 42 11.02 3.52 10.38
CA ILE A 42 9.92 3.46 9.44
C ILE A 42 10.31 4.31 8.23
N ASP A 43 10.31 3.73 7.05
CA ASP A 43 10.53 4.48 5.83
C ASP A 43 9.19 4.98 5.24
N ARG A 44 9.27 5.82 4.23
CA ARG A 44 8.10 6.39 3.56
C ARG A 44 7.14 5.31 3.03
N THR A 45 7.66 4.25 2.45
CA THR A 45 6.86 3.14 1.90
C THR A 45 6.11 2.40 3.01
N GLY A 46 6.77 2.07 4.10
CA GLY A 46 6.17 1.43 5.27
C GLY A 46 5.05 2.28 5.87
N LEU A 47 5.29 3.60 6.03
CA LEU A 47 4.28 4.52 6.55
C LEU A 47 3.04 4.59 5.65
N ILE A 48 3.22 4.68 4.32
CA ILE A 48 2.11 4.70 3.36
C ILE A 48 1.30 3.41 3.43
N LEU A 49 1.97 2.26 3.52
CA LEU A 49 1.32 0.95 3.65
C LEU A 49 0.49 0.84 4.93
N ASP A 50 0.98 1.38 6.05
CA ASP A 50 0.25 1.40 7.31
C ASP A 50 -0.99 2.30 7.24
N ILE A 51 -0.88 3.48 6.62
CA ILE A 51 -2.02 4.37 6.38
C ILE A 51 -3.06 3.67 5.51
N PHE A 52 -2.64 2.97 4.46
CA PHE A 52 -3.55 2.24 3.57
C PHE A 52 -4.23 1.08 4.30
N ALA A 53 -3.52 0.36 5.16
CA ALA A 53 -4.10 -0.72 5.96
C ALA A 53 -5.21 -0.22 6.89
N GLN A 54 -5.02 0.96 7.50
CA GLN A 54 -6.04 1.59 8.36
C GLN A 54 -7.24 2.10 7.57
N ARG A 55 -7.05 2.49 6.30
CA ARG A 55 -8.09 3.10 5.45
C ARG A 55 -8.87 2.10 4.61
N ALA A 56 -8.32 0.91 4.35
CA ALA A 56 -8.96 -0.11 3.55
C ALA A 56 -10.23 -0.64 4.23
N GLN A 57 -11.39 -0.44 3.60
CA GLN A 57 -12.68 -0.89 4.12
C GLN A 57 -13.17 -2.16 3.41
N THR A 58 -13.05 -2.20 2.08
CA THR A 58 -13.52 -3.34 1.30
C THR A 58 -12.58 -4.55 1.41
N SER A 59 -13.13 -5.74 1.26
CA SER A 59 -12.33 -6.98 1.24
C SER A 59 -11.28 -6.96 0.13
N TYR A 60 -11.58 -6.33 -1.00
CA TYR A 60 -10.65 -6.19 -2.12
C TYR A 60 -9.46 -5.30 -1.74
N ALA A 61 -9.71 -4.08 -1.23
CA ALA A 61 -8.66 -3.17 -0.79
C ALA A 61 -7.81 -3.77 0.34
N LYS A 62 -8.44 -4.41 1.33
CA LYS A 62 -7.72 -5.10 2.41
C LYS A 62 -6.76 -6.16 1.88
N ASN A 63 -7.21 -7.04 0.98
CA ASN A 63 -6.35 -8.06 0.39
C ASN A 63 -5.22 -7.46 -0.47
N GLN A 64 -5.46 -6.35 -1.17
CA GLN A 64 -4.43 -5.66 -1.95
C GLN A 64 -3.36 -5.03 -1.05
N VAL A 65 -3.78 -4.32 -0.01
CA VAL A 65 -2.86 -3.69 0.94
C VAL A 65 -2.06 -4.75 1.69
N GLU A 66 -2.71 -5.83 2.15
CA GLU A 66 -2.05 -6.95 2.80
C GLU A 66 -1.01 -7.61 1.88
N LEU A 67 -1.34 -7.80 0.61
CA LEU A 67 -0.38 -8.30 -0.39
C LEU A 67 0.83 -7.37 -0.51
N ALA A 68 0.62 -6.06 -0.61
CA ALA A 68 1.68 -5.09 -0.71
C ALA A 68 2.56 -5.05 0.56
N GLN A 69 1.96 -5.18 1.75
CA GLN A 69 2.68 -5.29 3.02
C GLN A 69 3.57 -6.54 3.07
N TYR A 70 3.07 -7.71 2.67
CA TYR A 70 3.90 -8.93 2.62
C TYR A 70 5.03 -8.82 1.58
N GLN A 71 4.78 -8.21 0.43
CA GLN A 71 5.82 -7.97 -0.58
C GLN A 71 6.91 -7.00 -0.08
N TYR A 72 6.53 -5.98 0.66
CA TYR A 72 7.44 -5.04 1.31
C TYR A 72 8.24 -5.69 2.44
N LEU A 73 7.60 -6.53 3.25
CA LEU A 73 8.20 -7.21 4.39
C LEU A 73 9.19 -8.31 3.97
N MET A 74 8.88 -9.05 2.91
CA MET A 74 9.63 -10.24 2.48
C MET A 74 11.15 -10.01 2.36
N PRO A 75 11.67 -8.96 1.70
CA PRO A 75 13.11 -8.69 1.63
C PRO A 75 13.69 -8.21 2.97
N ARG A 76 12.87 -7.74 3.90
CA ARG A 76 13.24 -7.20 5.21
C ARG A 76 13.31 -8.26 6.32
N LEU A 77 12.79 -9.45 6.10
CA LEU A 77 12.80 -10.54 7.08
C LEU A 77 14.19 -10.89 7.60
N LYS A 78 15.23 -10.80 6.76
CA LYS A 78 16.61 -11.03 7.20
C LYS A 78 17.08 -10.10 8.32
N GLY A 79 16.65 -8.83 8.30
CA GLY A 79 17.06 -7.83 9.29
C GLY A 79 16.38 -8.00 10.65
N LEU A 80 15.18 -8.54 10.69
CA LEU A 80 14.40 -8.72 11.92
C LEU A 80 15.00 -9.80 12.85
N TRP A 81 15.78 -10.75 12.31
CA TRP A 81 16.31 -11.91 13.03
C TRP A 81 17.82 -11.86 13.26
N THR A 82 18.48 -10.72 13.03
CA THR A 82 19.96 -10.59 13.21
C THR A 82 20.45 -10.88 14.63
N HIS A 83 19.58 -10.79 15.62
CA HIS A 83 19.92 -11.15 17.01
C HIS A 83 20.00 -12.67 17.24
N LEU A 84 19.25 -13.47 16.45
CA LEU A 84 19.26 -14.94 16.54
C LEU A 84 20.42 -15.56 15.72
N GLU A 85 20.88 -14.91 14.67
CA GLU A 85 22.05 -15.32 13.88
C GLU A 85 23.35 -15.38 14.72
N ARG A 86 23.39 -14.66 15.85
CA ARG A 86 24.54 -14.63 16.76
C ARG A 86 24.61 -15.80 17.74
N GLN A 87 23.56 -16.59 17.89
CA GLN A 87 23.62 -17.85 18.62
C GLN A 87 24.25 -18.93 17.73
N LYS A 88 25.59 -18.92 17.68
CA LYS A 88 26.38 -19.91 16.95
C LYS A 88 26.10 -21.32 17.48
N GLY A 89 25.44 -22.13 16.68
CA GLY A 89 25.62 -23.56 16.70
C GLY A 89 27.05 -23.90 16.23
N GLY A 90 27.64 -24.97 16.75
CA GLY A 90 29.02 -25.38 16.46
C GLY A 90 29.31 -25.53 14.96
N ILE A 91 30.61 -25.61 14.62
CA ILE A 91 31.16 -25.69 13.27
C ILE A 91 30.39 -26.72 12.42
N GLY A 92 29.68 -26.23 11.38
CA GLY A 92 28.96 -27.08 10.41
C GLY A 92 27.48 -27.35 10.67
N MET A 93 26.90 -26.86 11.77
CA MET A 93 25.43 -26.93 11.97
C MET A 93 24.77 -25.61 11.55
N ARG A 94 23.72 -25.72 10.72
CA ARG A 94 22.78 -24.61 10.48
C ARG A 94 22.21 -24.18 11.82
N GLY A 95 22.41 -22.93 12.20
CA GLY A 95 21.86 -22.39 13.44
C GLY A 95 20.31 -22.41 13.43
N PRO A 96 19.63 -22.52 14.58
CA PRO A 96 18.18 -22.50 14.66
C PRO A 96 17.55 -21.26 13.99
N GLY A 97 18.27 -20.12 13.95
CA GLY A 97 17.83 -18.89 13.29
C GLY A 97 17.73 -18.99 11.76
N GLU A 98 18.56 -19.80 11.07
CA GLU A 98 18.43 -20.01 9.62
C GLU A 98 17.18 -20.77 9.24
N THR A 99 16.83 -21.81 10.00
CA THR A 99 15.60 -22.59 9.77
C THR A 99 14.34 -21.80 10.06
N GLU A 100 14.36 -20.91 11.04
CA GLU A 100 13.23 -20.01 11.34
C GLU A 100 13.02 -18.99 10.24
N ILE A 101 14.08 -18.33 9.76
CA ILE A 101 14.02 -17.38 8.63
C ILE A 101 13.49 -18.05 7.35
N GLU A 102 13.93 -19.28 7.05
CA GLU A 102 13.44 -20.02 5.89
C GLU A 102 11.96 -20.38 6.05
N THR A 103 11.54 -20.73 7.24
CA THR A 103 10.14 -21.04 7.56
C THR A 103 9.27 -19.80 7.42
N ASP A 104 9.68 -18.65 7.98
CA ASP A 104 8.97 -17.40 7.86
C ASP A 104 8.86 -16.94 6.40
N ARG A 105 9.92 -17.09 5.63
CA ARG A 105 9.90 -16.82 4.19
C ARG A 105 8.92 -17.70 3.44
N ARG A 106 8.83 -18.97 3.79
CA ARG A 106 7.86 -19.89 3.19
C ARG A 106 6.44 -19.45 3.54
N ILE A 107 6.16 -19.17 4.80
CA ILE A 107 4.85 -18.68 5.26
C ILE A 107 4.45 -17.40 4.51
N VAL A 108 5.37 -16.44 4.38
CA VAL A 108 5.10 -15.19 3.66
C VAL A 108 4.86 -15.44 2.16
N ARG A 109 5.62 -16.34 1.51
CA ARG A 109 5.39 -16.72 0.10
C ARG A 109 4.02 -17.37 -0.09
N ASP A 110 3.64 -18.27 0.80
CA ASP A 110 2.35 -18.95 0.77
C ASP A 110 1.20 -17.95 0.95
N LYS A 111 1.36 -17.00 1.87
CA LYS A 111 0.41 -15.88 2.04
C LYS A 111 0.29 -15.02 0.79
N ILE A 112 1.42 -14.63 0.18
CA ILE A 112 1.44 -13.87 -1.08
C ILE A 112 0.70 -14.62 -2.19
N SER A 113 0.95 -15.94 -2.33
CA SER A 113 0.28 -16.78 -3.32
C SER A 113 -1.23 -16.86 -3.07
N LEU A 114 -1.63 -17.09 -1.83
CA LEU A 114 -3.04 -17.13 -1.43
C LEU A 114 -3.76 -15.81 -1.75
N LEU A 115 -3.15 -14.66 -1.39
CA LEU A 115 -3.73 -13.33 -1.63
C LEU A 115 -3.84 -13.02 -3.12
N LYS A 116 -2.83 -13.38 -3.93
CA LYS A 116 -2.91 -13.25 -5.39
C LYS A 116 -4.06 -14.05 -5.98
N ASN A 117 -4.27 -15.28 -5.51
CA ASN A 117 -5.39 -16.12 -5.97
C ASN A 117 -6.74 -15.54 -5.54
N LYS A 118 -6.87 -15.04 -4.29
CA LYS A 118 -8.08 -14.35 -3.83
C LYS A 118 -8.40 -13.14 -4.70
N LEU A 119 -7.41 -12.27 -4.96
CA LEU A 119 -7.60 -11.09 -5.81
C LEU A 119 -8.03 -11.47 -7.23
N LYS A 120 -7.40 -12.48 -7.84
CA LYS A 120 -7.77 -12.98 -9.16
C LYS A 120 -9.22 -13.47 -9.22
N ASN A 121 -9.71 -14.11 -8.15
CA ASN A 121 -11.10 -14.56 -8.08
C ASN A 121 -12.07 -13.37 -7.93
N ILE A 122 -11.72 -12.40 -7.08
CA ILE A 122 -12.53 -11.18 -6.93
C ILE A 122 -12.57 -10.40 -8.26
N ASP A 123 -11.43 -10.26 -8.97
CA ASP A 123 -11.38 -9.61 -10.28
C ASP A 123 -12.29 -10.28 -11.32
N LYS A 124 -12.33 -11.62 -11.35
CA LYS A 124 -13.26 -12.37 -12.20
C LYS A 124 -14.71 -12.05 -11.87
N GLN A 125 -15.08 -12.05 -10.58
CA GLN A 125 -16.45 -11.71 -10.15
C GLN A 125 -16.81 -10.27 -10.52
N MET A 126 -15.89 -9.33 -10.28
CA MET A 126 -16.08 -7.93 -10.64
C MET A 126 -16.20 -7.73 -12.15
N SER A 127 -15.48 -8.50 -12.97
CA SER A 127 -15.58 -8.42 -14.45
C SER A 127 -16.96 -8.85 -14.95
N VAL A 128 -17.54 -9.90 -14.38
CA VAL A 128 -18.91 -10.35 -14.68
C VAL A 128 -19.95 -9.28 -14.29
N GLN A 129 -19.81 -8.69 -13.11
CA GLN A 129 -20.71 -7.61 -12.66
C GLN A 129 -20.60 -6.35 -13.53
N ARG A 130 -19.38 -6.06 -14.05
CA ARG A 130 -19.15 -4.92 -14.96
C ARG A 130 -19.77 -5.13 -16.33
N GLY A 131 -19.82 -6.36 -16.85
CA GLY A 131 -20.47 -6.70 -18.12
C GLY A 131 -21.95 -6.32 -18.16
N ASN A 132 -22.64 -6.36 -17.03
CA ASN A 132 -24.05 -6.04 -16.91
C ASN A 132 -24.36 -4.52 -16.80
N ARG A 133 -23.36 -3.63 -16.75
CA ARG A 133 -23.55 -2.18 -16.53
C ARG A 133 -23.76 -1.36 -17.81
N GLY A 134 -24.03 -2.00 -18.93
CA GLY A 134 -24.38 -1.34 -20.19
C GLY A 134 -23.30 -0.43 -20.80
N SER A 135 -23.69 0.29 -21.83
CA SER A 135 -22.83 1.19 -22.65
C SER A 135 -22.68 2.60 -22.06
N LEU A 136 -22.84 2.78 -20.75
CA LEU A 136 -22.74 4.10 -20.14
C LEU A 136 -21.31 4.65 -20.21
N VAL A 137 -21.17 5.93 -20.52
CA VAL A 137 -19.90 6.65 -20.47
C VAL A 137 -19.35 6.58 -19.06
N ARG A 138 -18.03 6.37 -18.95
CA ARG A 138 -17.32 6.29 -17.67
C ARG A 138 -16.37 7.46 -17.53
N VAL A 139 -16.48 8.18 -16.42
CA VAL A 139 -15.65 9.33 -16.09
C VAL A 139 -14.91 9.02 -14.80
N SER A 140 -13.59 9.18 -14.78
CA SER A 140 -12.78 8.97 -13.57
C SER A 140 -12.18 10.28 -13.10
N LEU A 141 -12.31 10.57 -11.81
CA LEU A 141 -11.66 11.72 -11.17
C LEU A 141 -10.25 11.34 -10.78
N VAL A 142 -9.26 11.98 -11.39
CA VAL A 142 -7.84 11.72 -11.19
C VAL A 142 -7.14 12.97 -10.68
N GLY A 143 -6.26 12.84 -9.70
CA GLY A 143 -5.49 13.96 -9.16
C GLY A 143 -4.80 13.61 -7.84
N TYR A 144 -4.04 14.55 -7.29
CA TYR A 144 -3.35 14.36 -6.02
C TYR A 144 -4.32 14.10 -4.85
N THR A 145 -3.79 13.56 -3.74
CA THR A 145 -4.54 13.49 -2.48
C THR A 145 -4.94 14.89 -2.03
N ASN A 146 -6.11 14.99 -1.42
CA ASN A 146 -6.63 16.23 -0.82
C ASN A 146 -6.81 17.42 -1.79
N VAL A 147 -7.05 17.17 -3.08
CA VAL A 147 -7.39 18.24 -4.07
C VAL A 147 -8.90 18.42 -4.27
N GLY A 148 -9.73 17.78 -3.43
CA GLY A 148 -11.18 17.94 -3.50
C GLY A 148 -11.90 17.00 -4.49
N LYS A 149 -11.29 15.87 -4.92
CA LYS A 149 -11.96 14.90 -5.84
C LYS A 149 -13.27 14.38 -5.28
N SER A 150 -13.26 13.87 -4.06
CA SER A 150 -14.46 13.33 -3.40
C SER A 150 -15.48 14.42 -3.10
N THR A 151 -15.04 15.64 -2.79
CA THR A 151 -15.89 16.82 -2.60
C THR A 151 -16.59 17.18 -3.90
N LEU A 152 -15.87 17.19 -5.03
CA LEU A 152 -16.44 17.42 -6.35
C LEU A 152 -17.45 16.33 -6.72
N MET A 153 -17.13 15.06 -6.44
CA MET A 153 -18.07 13.96 -6.67
C MET A 153 -19.36 14.12 -5.87
N ASN A 154 -19.27 14.54 -4.61
CA ASN A 154 -20.43 14.80 -3.76
C ASN A 154 -21.29 15.93 -4.31
N LEU A 155 -20.65 17.03 -4.72
CA LEU A 155 -21.35 18.18 -5.27
C LEU A 155 -22.17 17.80 -6.52
N ILE A 156 -21.58 17.03 -7.43
CA ILE A 156 -22.21 16.63 -8.70
C ILE A 156 -23.27 15.54 -8.48
N SER A 157 -23.00 14.58 -7.59
CA SER A 157 -23.90 13.44 -7.36
C SER A 157 -25.06 13.76 -6.42
N LYS A 158 -25.10 14.96 -5.82
CA LYS A 158 -26.09 15.38 -4.79
C LYS A 158 -26.24 14.36 -3.67
N SER A 159 -25.15 13.75 -3.25
CA SER A 159 -25.16 12.70 -2.24
C SER A 159 -23.99 12.87 -1.29
N ASP A 160 -24.23 12.55 -0.03
CA ASP A 160 -23.21 12.62 1.02
C ASP A 160 -22.24 11.42 0.91
N VAL A 161 -21.13 11.61 0.21
CA VAL A 161 -19.96 10.73 0.37
C VAL A 161 -19.09 11.31 1.45
N PHE A 162 -18.61 10.45 2.29
CA PHE A 162 -17.65 10.80 3.34
C PHE A 162 -16.39 11.42 2.70
N ALA A 163 -16.32 12.74 2.72
CA ALA A 163 -15.17 13.52 2.29
C ALA A 163 -14.46 14.01 3.55
N GLU A 164 -13.35 13.39 3.90
CA GLU A 164 -12.49 13.85 4.99
C GLU A 164 -11.31 14.65 4.45
N ASP A 165 -10.93 15.70 5.18
CA ASP A 165 -9.70 16.47 4.94
C ASP A 165 -8.47 15.69 5.46
N LYS A 166 -8.27 14.50 4.93
CA LYS A 166 -7.17 13.61 5.31
C LYS A 166 -6.52 13.00 4.07
N LEU A 167 -5.22 12.75 4.16
CA LEU A 167 -4.48 12.02 3.11
C LEU A 167 -5.09 10.64 2.93
N PHE A 168 -5.33 10.27 1.66
CA PHE A 168 -5.93 8.98 1.27
C PHE A 168 -7.29 8.70 1.94
N ALA A 169 -8.14 9.73 2.07
CA ALA A 169 -9.50 9.57 2.56
C ALA A 169 -10.28 8.55 1.73
N THR A 170 -10.06 8.54 0.41
CA THR A 170 -10.60 7.54 -0.52
C THR A 170 -9.51 6.55 -0.90
N LEU A 171 -9.58 5.33 -0.39
CA LEU A 171 -8.76 4.21 -0.83
C LEU A 171 -9.57 3.25 -1.71
N ASP A 172 -10.82 3.03 -1.35
CA ASP A 172 -11.76 2.23 -2.11
C ASP A 172 -12.41 3.10 -3.19
N THR A 173 -12.32 2.69 -4.45
CA THR A 173 -12.95 3.41 -5.55
C THR A 173 -14.46 3.37 -5.44
N THR A 174 -15.08 4.52 -5.44
CA THR A 174 -16.54 4.66 -5.41
C THR A 174 -17.04 4.98 -6.81
N VAL A 175 -17.98 4.17 -7.32
CA VAL A 175 -18.62 4.38 -8.64
C VAL A 175 -20.05 4.80 -8.43
N ARG A 176 -20.46 5.91 -9.05
CA ARG A 176 -21.83 6.42 -8.99
C ARG A 176 -22.40 6.69 -10.37
N LYS A 177 -23.68 6.40 -10.54
CA LYS A 177 -24.43 6.81 -11.71
C LYS A 177 -24.92 8.23 -11.49
N ILE A 178 -24.56 9.12 -12.39
CA ILE A 178 -24.97 10.52 -12.41
C ILE A 178 -25.77 10.78 -13.68
N VAL A 179 -26.76 11.64 -13.58
CA VAL A 179 -27.59 12.06 -14.71
C VAL A 179 -27.56 13.57 -14.78
N ILE A 180 -27.05 14.12 -15.88
CA ILE A 180 -27.06 15.56 -16.17
C ILE A 180 -27.83 15.72 -17.50
N GLU A 181 -28.86 16.56 -17.50
CA GLU A 181 -29.65 16.87 -18.71
C GLU A 181 -30.06 15.60 -19.49
N ASN A 182 -30.57 14.57 -18.83
CA ASN A 182 -30.96 13.28 -19.41
C ASN A 182 -29.79 12.40 -19.93
N LEU A 183 -28.53 12.76 -19.72
CA LEU A 183 -27.39 11.96 -20.08
C LEU A 183 -26.87 11.19 -18.84
N PRO A 184 -27.13 9.87 -18.75
CA PRO A 184 -26.59 9.06 -17.67
C PRO A 184 -25.14 8.68 -17.95
N PHE A 185 -24.27 8.82 -16.94
CA PHE A 185 -22.88 8.36 -16.97
C PHE A 185 -22.45 7.81 -15.62
N LEU A 186 -21.37 7.07 -15.59
CA LEU A 186 -20.76 6.56 -14.36
C LEU A 186 -19.55 7.42 -14.01
N MET A 187 -19.57 8.00 -12.81
CA MET A 187 -18.43 8.73 -12.26
C MET A 187 -17.74 7.88 -11.19
N THR A 188 -16.42 7.83 -11.26
CA THR A 188 -15.57 7.06 -10.34
C THR A 188 -14.63 7.99 -9.61
N ASP A 189 -14.67 8.00 -8.28
CA ASP A 189 -13.64 8.60 -7.45
C ASP A 189 -12.49 7.61 -7.27
N THR A 190 -11.26 8.10 -7.40
CA THR A 190 -10.06 7.27 -7.34
C THR A 190 -9.14 7.69 -6.20
N VAL A 191 -8.26 6.78 -5.82
CA VAL A 191 -7.18 7.06 -4.87
C VAL A 191 -6.36 8.25 -5.35
N GLY A 192 -6.11 9.21 -4.44
CA GLY A 192 -5.28 10.37 -4.77
C GLY A 192 -3.80 9.99 -4.96
N PHE A 193 -3.15 10.60 -5.95
CA PHE A 193 -1.71 10.45 -6.14
C PHE A 193 -0.91 11.20 -5.07
N ILE A 194 0.26 10.68 -4.75
CA ILE A 194 1.31 11.36 -4.02
C ILE A 194 2.62 11.26 -4.78
N ARG A 195 3.55 12.16 -4.50
CA ARG A 195 4.92 12.03 -5.03
C ARG A 195 5.56 10.74 -4.51
N LYS A 196 6.32 10.05 -5.36
CA LYS A 196 7.01 8.79 -5.03
C LYS A 196 6.05 7.74 -4.43
N LEU A 197 4.88 7.54 -5.06
CA LEU A 197 4.00 6.43 -4.67
C LEU A 197 4.72 5.11 -4.93
N PRO A 198 4.79 4.19 -3.95
CA PRO A 198 5.43 2.89 -4.14
C PRO A 198 4.79 2.14 -5.31
N THR A 199 5.64 1.58 -6.21
CA THR A 199 5.17 0.88 -7.42
C THR A 199 4.25 -0.30 -7.10
N GLN A 200 4.43 -0.93 -5.95
CA GLN A 200 3.57 -2.01 -5.45
C GLN A 200 2.13 -1.55 -5.17
N LEU A 201 1.95 -0.27 -4.80
CA LEU A 201 0.64 0.33 -4.56
C LEU A 201 0.01 0.93 -5.82
N ILE A 202 0.80 1.17 -6.86
CA ILE A 202 0.30 1.63 -8.15
C ILE A 202 -0.71 0.62 -8.72
N ALA A 203 -0.45 -0.68 -8.56
CA ALA A 203 -1.40 -1.74 -8.95
C ALA A 203 -2.76 -1.61 -8.24
N VAL A 204 -2.78 -1.15 -6.99
CA VAL A 204 -4.00 -0.89 -6.22
C VAL A 204 -4.82 0.23 -6.87
N SER A 205 -4.16 1.25 -7.40
CA SER A 205 -4.81 2.41 -8.01
C SER A 205 -5.26 2.15 -9.46
N TYR A 206 -4.51 1.33 -10.22
CA TYR A 206 -4.73 1.14 -11.66
C TYR A 206 -5.74 0.04 -12.01
N THR A 207 -5.94 -0.97 -11.19
CA THR A 207 -6.89 -2.06 -11.51
C THR A 207 -8.33 -1.58 -11.67
N HIS A 208 -8.67 -0.42 -11.11
CA HIS A 208 -9.96 0.22 -11.29
C HIS A 208 -10.03 1.17 -12.50
N LEU A 209 -8.87 1.61 -13.00
CA LEU A 209 -8.74 2.52 -14.15
C LEU A 209 -8.59 1.79 -15.50
N THR A 210 -8.78 0.48 -15.58
CA THR A 210 -8.83 -0.18 -16.89
C THR A 210 -10.00 0.39 -17.68
N LEU A 211 -9.72 1.51 -18.34
CA LEU A 211 -10.49 1.99 -19.47
C LEU A 211 -10.55 0.83 -20.47
N PRO A 212 -11.71 0.52 -21.05
CA PRO A 212 -11.75 -0.38 -22.18
C PRO A 212 -10.78 0.21 -23.21
N THR A 213 -9.73 -0.54 -23.53
CA THR A 213 -8.89 -0.24 -24.69
C THR A 213 -9.82 0.01 -25.84
N MET A 214 -9.87 1.25 -26.33
CA MET A 214 -10.53 1.56 -27.58
C MET A 214 -9.90 0.64 -28.63
N ARG A 215 -10.64 -0.38 -29.09
CA ARG A 215 -10.35 -0.98 -30.38
C ARG A 215 -10.58 0.13 -31.39
N THR A 216 -9.52 0.74 -31.86
CA THR A 216 -9.53 1.47 -33.11
C THR A 216 -9.96 0.49 -34.20
N VAL A 217 -11.12 0.75 -34.78
CA VAL A 217 -11.60 0.16 -36.00
C VAL A 217 -10.74 0.68 -37.13
#